data_76f14935bf035e4971a0fc0362856856
#
_entry.id   76f14935bf035e4971a0fc0362856856
#
_cell.length_a   1.000
_cell.length_b   1.000
_cell.length_c   1.000
_cell.angle_alpha   90.00
_cell.angle_beta   90.00
_cell.angle_gamma   90.00
#
_symmetry.space_group_name_H-M   'P 1'
#
loop_
_entity.id
_entity.type
_entity.pdbx_description
1 polymer ?
#
loop_
_entity_poly.entity_id
_entity_poly.type
_entity_poly.pdbx_seq_one_letter_code
_entity_poly.pdbx_strand_id
1 'polypeptide(L)'
;MNVMFVDDQASVLEGIAAGISFQDLGIDVVRYATGAERAMEIMSSVPIDILLCDIEMPGEDGLQLISRAQKLYPELITILLTSHADFEYAQISVRLGCFDYIVQPAPYDVIEGVLRRALQHCYERRKRNQLYEVGKWMQTGEMELLDRVAMNLFSSDTSDVQSSM
;
A
#
# COMPACT_ATOMS: atom_id res chain seq x y z
N MET A 1 7.38 -5.44 4.38
CA MET A 1 5.99 -4.90 4.47
C MET A 1 5.72 -4.38 5.86
N ASN A 2 5.07 -3.23 5.95
CA ASN A 2 4.78 -2.55 7.21
C ASN A 2 3.28 -2.53 7.46
N VAL A 3 2.87 -2.91 8.65
CA VAL A 3 1.47 -3.01 9.05
C VAL A 3 1.21 -2.11 10.25
N MET A 4 0.05 -1.49 10.29
CA MET A 4 -0.40 -0.71 11.44
C MET A 4 -1.79 -1.14 11.90
N PHE A 5 -1.93 -1.26 13.22
CA PHE A 5 -3.20 -1.49 13.89
C PHE A 5 -3.61 -0.22 14.63
N VAL A 6 -4.88 0.15 14.48
CA VAL A 6 -5.48 1.31 15.16
C VAL A 6 -6.73 0.89 15.89
N ASP A 7 -6.72 1.07 17.20
CA ASP A 7 -7.84 0.74 18.09
C ASP A 7 -7.70 1.60 19.36
N ASP A 8 -8.76 2.22 19.83
CA ASP A 8 -8.71 3.06 21.04
C ASP A 8 -8.51 2.26 22.33
N GLN A 9 -8.74 0.95 22.28
CA GLN A 9 -8.52 0.04 23.39
C GLN A 9 -7.10 -0.56 23.34
N ALA A 10 -6.21 -0.06 24.18
CA ALA A 10 -4.84 -0.56 24.28
C ALA A 10 -4.75 -2.09 24.52
N SER A 11 -5.70 -2.66 25.28
CA SER A 11 -5.78 -4.09 25.55
C SER A 11 -6.00 -4.94 24.30
N VAL A 12 -6.74 -4.41 23.31
CA VAL A 12 -6.95 -5.08 22.02
C VAL A 12 -5.64 -5.10 21.23
N LEU A 13 -4.93 -3.99 21.18
CA LEU A 13 -3.62 -3.89 20.51
C LEU A 13 -2.57 -4.78 21.16
N GLU A 14 -2.54 -4.85 22.50
CA GLU A 14 -1.65 -5.76 23.25
C GLU A 14 -1.97 -7.23 22.96
N GLY A 15 -3.24 -7.58 22.89
CA GLY A 15 -3.69 -8.93 22.54
C GLY A 15 -3.25 -9.33 21.13
N ILE A 16 -3.41 -8.46 20.16
CA ILE A 16 -2.96 -8.67 18.79
C ILE A 16 -1.43 -8.83 18.74
N ALA A 17 -0.71 -7.96 19.43
CA ALA A 17 0.76 -8.00 19.48
C ALA A 17 1.30 -9.31 20.07
N ALA A 18 0.60 -9.87 21.07
CA ALA A 18 0.97 -11.13 21.71
C ALA A 18 0.48 -12.37 20.97
N GLY A 19 -0.67 -12.27 20.28
CA GLY A 19 -1.36 -13.40 19.66
C GLY A 19 -0.95 -13.71 18.22
N ILE A 20 -0.33 -12.78 17.52
CA ILE A 20 0.04 -12.93 16.10
C ILE A 20 1.56 -12.96 15.94
N SER A 21 2.07 -13.96 15.23
CA SER A 21 3.48 -14.03 14.85
C SER A 21 3.72 -13.30 13.54
N PHE A 22 3.98 -12.01 13.63
CA PHE A 22 4.19 -11.15 12.45
C PHE A 22 5.42 -11.53 11.63
N GLN A 23 6.46 -12.02 12.32
CA GLN A 23 7.67 -12.50 11.65
C GLN A 23 7.39 -13.67 10.71
N ASP A 24 6.53 -14.61 11.13
CA ASP A 24 6.14 -15.77 10.31
C ASP A 24 5.31 -15.35 9.09
N LEU A 25 4.66 -14.19 9.15
CA LEU A 25 3.93 -13.59 8.03
C LEU A 25 4.83 -12.80 7.07
N GLY A 26 6.09 -12.61 7.40
CA GLY A 26 7.02 -11.79 6.60
C GLY A 26 6.75 -10.28 6.73
N ILE A 27 6.23 -9.86 7.87
CA ILE A 27 5.99 -8.44 8.20
C ILE A 27 7.23 -7.88 8.88
N ASP A 28 7.79 -6.81 8.31
CA ASP A 28 9.04 -6.23 8.79
C ASP A 28 8.82 -5.28 9.98
N VAL A 29 7.76 -4.47 9.90
CA VAL A 29 7.45 -3.46 10.90
C VAL A 29 5.97 -3.51 11.25
N VAL A 30 5.67 -3.55 12.54
CA VAL A 30 4.32 -3.39 13.07
C VAL A 30 4.25 -2.12 13.91
N ARG A 31 3.21 -1.33 13.70
CA ARG A 31 2.93 -0.12 14.47
C ARG A 31 1.53 -0.21 15.07
N TYR A 32 1.36 0.46 16.19
CA TYR A 32 0.11 0.51 16.93
C TYR A 32 -0.23 1.97 17.25
N ALA A 33 -1.49 2.33 17.09
CA ALA A 33 -1.99 3.65 17.44
C ALA A 33 -3.33 3.53 18.16
N THR A 34 -3.53 4.33 19.20
CA THR A 34 -4.76 4.35 20.00
C THR A 34 -5.78 5.38 19.51
N GLY A 35 -5.59 5.95 18.35
CA GLY A 35 -6.51 6.90 17.74
C GLY A 35 -6.03 7.41 16.40
N ALA A 36 -6.91 8.13 15.72
CA ALA A 36 -6.69 8.57 14.34
C ALA A 36 -5.52 9.56 14.21
N GLU A 37 -5.38 10.53 15.12
CA GLU A 37 -4.28 11.50 15.08
C GLU A 37 -2.92 10.82 15.20
N ARG A 38 -2.79 9.90 16.16
CA ARG A 38 -1.56 9.15 16.35
C ARG A 38 -1.24 8.26 15.14
N ALA A 39 -2.25 7.66 14.54
CA ALA A 39 -2.09 6.90 13.31
C ALA A 39 -1.53 7.75 12.17
N MET A 40 -2.08 8.93 11.96
CA MET A 40 -1.61 9.85 10.92
C MET A 40 -0.19 10.38 11.18
N GLU A 41 0.17 10.65 12.43
CA GLU A 41 1.55 11.00 12.81
C GLU A 41 2.53 9.89 12.44
N ILE A 42 2.21 8.64 12.77
CA ILE A 42 3.05 7.49 12.43
C ILE A 42 3.18 7.35 10.92
N MET A 43 2.08 7.44 10.19
CA MET A 43 2.08 7.32 8.72
C MET A 43 2.87 8.43 8.02
N SER A 44 3.01 9.59 8.64
CA SER A 44 3.82 10.69 8.10
C SER A 44 5.32 10.41 8.16
N SER A 45 5.77 9.52 9.04
CA SER A 45 7.19 9.20 9.26
C SER A 45 7.57 7.77 8.88
N VAL A 46 6.62 6.85 8.88
CA VAL A 46 6.83 5.43 8.55
C VAL A 46 5.89 5.04 7.41
N PRO A 47 6.39 4.54 6.28
CA PRO A 47 5.54 4.04 5.21
C PRO A 47 4.78 2.81 5.68
N ILE A 48 3.45 2.87 5.65
CA ILE A 48 2.56 1.78 6.03
C ILE A 48 1.93 1.19 4.76
N ASP A 49 1.98 -0.12 4.62
CA ASP A 49 1.42 -0.85 3.49
C ASP A 49 -0.02 -1.31 3.76
N ILE A 50 -0.28 -1.73 4.99
CA ILE A 50 -1.58 -2.27 5.41
C ILE A 50 -2.00 -1.61 6.73
N LEU A 51 -3.19 -1.05 6.74
CA LEU A 51 -3.84 -0.44 7.91
C LEU A 51 -5.04 -1.27 8.32
N LEU A 52 -5.03 -1.79 9.56
CA LEU A 52 -6.20 -2.37 10.20
C LEU A 52 -6.72 -1.37 11.22
N CYS A 53 -7.96 -0.95 11.09
CA CYS A 53 -8.53 0.11 11.90
C CYS A 53 -9.88 -0.27 12.48
N ASP A 54 -10.04 -0.10 13.79
CA ASP A 54 -11.35 -0.14 14.44
C ASP A 54 -12.22 1.02 13.95
N ILE A 55 -13.51 0.75 13.76
CA ILE A 55 -14.49 1.78 13.35
C ILE A 55 -14.81 2.70 14.52
N GLU A 56 -15.08 2.12 15.68
CA GLU A 56 -15.59 2.84 16.84
C GLU A 56 -14.47 3.41 17.70
N MET A 57 -14.07 4.63 17.41
CA MET A 57 -13.08 5.36 18.19
C MET A 57 -13.59 6.73 18.60
N PRO A 58 -13.21 7.26 19.77
CA PRO A 58 -13.57 8.61 20.19
C PRO A 58 -12.97 9.66 19.24
N GLY A 59 -13.73 10.71 18.96
CA GLY A 59 -13.31 11.78 18.06
C GLY A 59 -13.45 11.39 16.60
N GLU A 60 -12.35 11.27 15.88
CA GLU A 60 -12.34 10.78 14.50
C GLU A 60 -12.48 9.26 14.49
N ASP A 61 -13.55 8.75 13.87
CA ASP A 61 -13.79 7.32 13.73
C ASP A 61 -12.89 6.66 12.67
N GLY A 62 -12.89 5.32 12.63
CA GLY A 62 -12.06 4.56 11.71
C GLY A 62 -12.42 4.78 10.23
N LEU A 63 -13.66 5.05 9.90
CA LEU A 63 -14.11 5.33 8.53
C LEU A 63 -13.56 6.67 8.03
N GLN A 64 -13.59 7.69 8.90
CA GLN A 64 -13.03 9.00 8.61
C GLN A 64 -11.49 8.92 8.46
N LEU A 65 -10.83 8.20 9.36
CA LEU A 65 -9.39 7.95 9.28
C LEU A 65 -9.01 7.26 7.96
N ILE A 66 -9.68 6.19 7.60
CA ILE A 66 -9.41 5.45 6.35
C ILE A 66 -9.63 6.35 5.13
N SER A 67 -10.72 7.10 5.09
CA SER A 67 -11.00 8.03 3.99
C SER A 67 -9.89 9.08 3.83
N ARG A 68 -9.40 9.62 4.94
CA ARG A 68 -8.31 10.60 4.94
C ARG A 68 -6.98 9.97 4.54
N ALA A 69 -6.67 8.81 5.08
CA ALA A 69 -5.43 8.09 4.79
C ALA A 69 -5.33 7.67 3.32
N GLN A 70 -6.41 7.16 2.74
CA GLN A 70 -6.43 6.75 1.33
C GLN A 70 -6.20 7.91 0.36
N LYS A 71 -6.63 9.12 0.70
CA LYS A 71 -6.37 10.32 -0.12
C LYS A 71 -4.89 10.69 -0.16
N LEU A 72 -4.18 10.51 0.97
CA LEU A 72 -2.76 10.82 1.09
C LEU A 72 -1.86 9.66 0.64
N TYR A 73 -2.34 8.43 0.81
CA TYR A 73 -1.61 7.20 0.51
C TYR A 73 -2.46 6.27 -0.36
N PRO A 74 -2.56 6.53 -1.68
CA PRO A 74 -3.45 5.78 -2.57
C PRO A 74 -3.15 4.28 -2.67
N GLU A 75 -1.92 3.89 -2.34
CA GLU A 75 -1.45 2.50 -2.35
C GLU A 75 -1.74 1.74 -1.04
N LEU A 76 -2.24 2.44 -0.02
CA LEU A 76 -2.54 1.86 1.28
C LEU A 76 -3.67 0.84 1.16
N ILE A 77 -3.42 -0.38 1.66
CA ILE A 77 -4.47 -1.38 1.85
C ILE A 77 -5.10 -1.16 3.21
N THR A 78 -6.41 -1.06 3.23
CA THR A 78 -7.18 -0.81 4.44
C THR A 78 -8.11 -1.97 4.77
N ILE A 79 -8.15 -2.35 6.03
CA ILE A 79 -9.01 -3.40 6.59
C ILE A 79 -9.73 -2.81 7.79
N LEU A 80 -11.05 -2.96 7.82
CA LEU A 80 -11.87 -2.49 8.93
C LEU A 80 -12.05 -3.59 9.97
N LEU A 81 -11.93 -3.19 11.23
CA LEU A 81 -12.29 -3.99 12.38
C LEU A 81 -13.55 -3.38 13.01
N THR A 82 -14.51 -4.17 13.41
CA THR A 82 -15.76 -3.68 14.02
C THR A 82 -16.32 -4.64 15.04
N SER A 83 -16.86 -4.10 16.11
CA SER A 83 -17.61 -4.86 17.11
C SER A 83 -19.04 -5.20 16.67
N HIS A 84 -19.51 -4.60 15.58
CA HIS A 84 -20.86 -4.75 15.09
C HIS A 84 -20.91 -5.46 13.73
N ALA A 85 -21.67 -6.55 13.67
CA ALA A 85 -21.91 -7.30 12.43
C ALA A 85 -23.04 -6.64 11.58
N ASP A 86 -23.01 -5.32 11.44
CA ASP A 86 -24.03 -4.58 10.72
C ASP A 86 -23.76 -4.52 9.23
N PHE A 87 -24.81 -4.75 8.47
CA PHE A 87 -24.77 -4.69 7.01
C PHE A 87 -24.32 -3.30 6.50
N GLU A 88 -24.67 -2.24 7.22
CA GLU A 88 -24.27 -0.87 6.87
C GLU A 88 -22.75 -0.70 6.85
N TYR A 89 -22.03 -1.19 7.85
CA TYR A 89 -20.57 -1.12 7.88
C TYR A 89 -19.91 -1.93 6.76
N ALA A 90 -20.47 -3.10 6.43
CA ALA A 90 -20.01 -3.87 5.30
C ALA A 90 -20.21 -3.11 3.97
N GLN A 91 -21.34 -2.45 3.78
CA GLN A 91 -21.58 -1.63 2.60
C GLN A 91 -20.62 -0.41 2.53
N ILE A 92 -20.39 0.26 3.65
CA ILE A 92 -19.48 1.40 3.71
C ILE A 92 -18.05 0.97 3.39
N SER A 93 -17.61 -0.18 3.92
CA SER A 93 -16.29 -0.72 3.62
C SER A 93 -16.07 -0.96 2.12
N VAL A 94 -17.07 -1.50 1.45
CA VAL A 94 -17.04 -1.69 -0.01
C VAL A 94 -16.97 -0.35 -0.75
N ARG A 95 -17.77 0.65 -0.34
CA ARG A 95 -17.75 1.99 -0.95
C ARG A 95 -16.42 2.72 -0.77
N LEU A 96 -15.76 2.54 0.38
CA LEU A 96 -14.44 3.08 0.66
C LEU A 96 -13.31 2.31 -0.05
N GLY A 97 -13.62 1.17 -0.68
CA GLY A 97 -12.62 0.34 -1.30
C GLY A 97 -11.68 -0.35 -0.30
N CYS A 98 -12.19 -0.67 0.90
CA CYS A 98 -11.45 -1.46 1.88
C CYS A 98 -11.19 -2.85 1.32
N PHE A 99 -10.03 -3.40 1.64
CA PHE A 99 -9.64 -4.75 1.21
C PHE A 99 -10.47 -5.84 1.88
N ASP A 100 -10.76 -5.66 3.16
CA ASP A 100 -11.57 -6.60 3.93
C ASP A 100 -12.23 -5.91 5.13
N TYR A 101 -13.09 -6.67 5.78
CA TYR A 101 -13.89 -6.26 6.92
C TYR A 101 -13.95 -7.43 7.91
N ILE A 102 -13.55 -7.21 9.15
CA ILE A 102 -13.46 -8.24 10.18
C ILE A 102 -14.37 -7.87 11.35
N VAL A 103 -15.29 -8.77 11.71
CA VAL A 103 -16.14 -8.61 12.89
C VAL A 103 -15.40 -9.12 14.13
N GLN A 104 -15.28 -8.29 15.13
CA GLN A 104 -14.65 -8.62 16.42
C GLN A 104 -15.68 -9.08 17.46
N PRO A 105 -15.29 -9.92 18.45
CA PRO A 105 -13.96 -10.52 18.60
C PRO A 105 -13.69 -11.57 17.53
N ALA A 106 -12.56 -11.46 16.84
CA ALA A 106 -12.14 -12.42 15.83
C ALA A 106 -10.96 -13.25 16.37
N PRO A 107 -10.94 -14.56 16.13
CA PRO A 107 -9.75 -15.37 16.40
C PRO A 107 -8.53 -14.82 15.66
N TYR A 108 -7.34 -14.94 16.23
CA TYR A 108 -6.13 -14.39 15.62
C TYR A 108 -5.80 -15.04 14.26
N ASP A 109 -6.15 -16.32 14.08
CA ASP A 109 -5.99 -17.02 12.80
C ASP A 109 -6.85 -16.40 11.68
N VAL A 110 -8.01 -15.83 11.99
CA VAL A 110 -8.84 -15.08 11.05
C VAL A 110 -8.12 -13.79 10.62
N ILE A 111 -7.58 -13.04 11.58
CA ILE A 111 -6.81 -11.82 11.29
C ILE A 111 -5.55 -12.16 10.48
N GLU A 112 -4.83 -13.21 10.83
CA GLU A 112 -3.67 -13.69 10.07
C GLU A 112 -4.05 -14.08 8.64
N GLY A 113 -5.18 -14.75 8.46
CA GLY A 113 -5.67 -15.13 7.13
C GLY A 113 -5.95 -13.92 6.24
N VAL A 114 -6.55 -12.86 6.79
CA VAL A 114 -6.77 -11.60 6.08
C VAL A 114 -5.44 -10.90 5.77
N LEU A 115 -4.53 -10.85 6.73
CA LEU A 115 -3.19 -10.29 6.53
C LEU A 115 -2.42 -11.01 5.43
N ARG A 116 -2.44 -12.34 5.38
CA ARG A 116 -1.80 -13.12 4.31
C ARG A 116 -2.31 -12.74 2.93
N ARG A 117 -3.63 -12.61 2.77
CA ARG A 117 -4.25 -12.20 1.50
C ARG A 117 -3.88 -10.76 1.14
N ALA A 118 -3.87 -9.84 2.10
CA ALA A 118 -3.49 -8.46 1.90
C ALA A 118 -1.99 -8.33 1.53
N LEU A 119 -1.11 -9.07 2.18
CA LEU A 119 0.31 -9.14 1.87
C LEU A 119 0.55 -9.67 0.45
N GLN A 120 -0.14 -10.75 0.07
CA GLN A 120 -0.06 -11.30 -1.27
C GLN A 120 -0.46 -10.26 -2.32
N HIS A 121 -1.54 -9.53 -2.07
CA HIS A 121 -2.00 -8.45 -2.94
C HIS A 121 -0.95 -7.32 -3.07
N CYS A 122 -0.30 -6.93 -1.97
CA CYS A 122 0.80 -5.97 -1.99
C CYS A 122 1.98 -6.45 -2.86
N TYR A 123 2.38 -7.71 -2.69
CA TYR A 123 3.47 -8.31 -3.47
C TYR A 123 3.17 -8.33 -4.97
N GLU A 124 2.00 -8.78 -5.35
CA GLU A 124 1.58 -8.85 -6.75
C GLU A 124 1.52 -7.46 -7.39
N ARG A 125 1.01 -6.46 -6.67
CA ARG A 125 0.98 -5.08 -7.14
C ARG A 125 2.38 -4.50 -7.31
N ARG A 126 3.27 -4.68 -6.35
CA ARG A 126 4.67 -4.22 -6.45
C ARG A 126 5.39 -4.88 -7.62
N LYS A 127 5.20 -6.18 -7.81
CA LYS A 127 5.78 -6.92 -8.93
C LYS A 127 5.29 -6.39 -10.29
N ARG A 128 4.00 -6.13 -10.42
CA ARG A 128 3.45 -5.52 -11.65
C ARG A 128 4.04 -4.13 -11.91
N ASN A 129 4.13 -3.29 -10.89
CA ASN A 129 4.68 -1.95 -11.01
C ASN A 129 6.15 -1.99 -11.42
N GLN A 130 6.95 -2.88 -10.85
CA GLN A 130 8.35 -3.07 -11.23
C GLN A 130 8.49 -3.52 -12.67
N LEU A 131 7.68 -4.48 -13.13
CA LEU A 131 7.69 -4.94 -14.54
C LEU A 131 7.28 -3.84 -15.50
N TYR A 132 6.30 -3.02 -15.13
CA TYR A 132 5.88 -1.87 -15.93
C TYR A 132 6.99 -0.82 -16.07
N GLU A 133 7.65 -0.46 -14.98
CA GLU A 133 8.77 0.48 -14.99
C GLU A 133 9.95 -0.03 -15.80
N VAL A 134 10.32 -1.31 -15.68
CA VAL A 134 11.38 -1.94 -16.49
C VAL A 134 11.00 -1.93 -17.97
N GLY A 135 9.77 -2.28 -18.32
CA GLY A 135 9.30 -2.25 -19.70
C GLY A 135 9.32 -0.84 -20.30
N LYS A 136 8.91 0.16 -19.53
CA LYS A 136 8.97 1.57 -19.93
C LYS A 136 10.40 2.05 -20.12
N TRP A 137 11.30 1.66 -19.22
CA TRP A 137 12.72 1.99 -19.33
C TRP A 137 13.37 1.36 -20.57
N MET A 138 13.06 0.10 -20.89
CA MET A 138 13.54 -0.57 -22.09
C MET A 138 13.06 0.13 -23.37
N GLN A 139 11.80 0.49 -23.47
CA GLN A 139 11.25 1.23 -24.60
C GLN A 139 11.93 2.61 -24.78
N THR A 140 12.11 3.36 -23.69
CA THR A 140 12.78 4.65 -23.71
C THR A 140 14.25 4.52 -24.08
N GLY A 141 14.96 3.52 -23.55
CA GLY A 141 16.35 3.24 -23.87
C GLY A 141 16.57 2.82 -25.33
N GLU A 142 15.69 2.01 -25.90
CA GLU A 142 15.71 1.67 -27.33
C GLU A 142 15.47 2.89 -28.22
N MET A 143 14.52 3.77 -27.86
CA MET A 143 14.27 5.00 -28.60
C MET A 143 15.47 5.94 -28.58
N GLU A 144 16.09 6.15 -27.41
CA GLU A 144 17.31 6.97 -27.31
C GLU A 144 18.48 6.40 -28.12
N LEU A 145 18.60 5.06 -28.17
CA LEU A 145 19.63 4.40 -28.97
C LEU A 145 19.39 4.58 -30.47
N LEU A 146 18.13 4.42 -30.93
CA LEU A 146 17.74 4.62 -32.31
C LEU A 146 17.93 6.06 -32.75
N ASP A 147 17.58 7.03 -31.93
CA ASP A 147 17.78 8.46 -32.19
C ASP A 147 19.29 8.79 -32.30
N ARG A 148 20.11 8.21 -31.45
CA ARG A 148 21.56 8.41 -31.48
C ARG A 148 22.20 7.78 -32.72
N VAL A 149 21.75 6.61 -33.15
CA VAL A 149 22.19 5.95 -34.39
C VAL A 149 21.74 6.76 -35.61
N ALA A 150 20.51 7.24 -35.66
CA ALA A 150 19.98 8.09 -36.71
C ALA A 150 20.77 9.40 -36.84
N MET A 151 21.05 10.09 -35.73
CA MET A 151 21.85 11.32 -35.70
C MET A 151 23.26 11.09 -36.22
N ASN A 152 23.89 9.97 -35.88
CA ASN A 152 25.23 9.61 -36.37
C ASN A 152 25.26 9.31 -37.88
N LEU A 153 24.21 8.70 -38.42
CA LEU A 153 24.06 8.43 -39.86
C LEU A 153 23.88 9.70 -40.66
N PHE A 154 23.07 10.64 -40.14
CA PHE A 154 22.86 11.95 -40.82
C PHE A 154 24.06 12.88 -40.72
N SER A 155 24.91 12.79 -39.71
CA SER A 155 26.12 13.60 -39.55
C SER A 155 27.30 13.11 -40.42
N SER A 156 27.31 11.86 -40.86
CA SER A 156 28.35 11.32 -41.75
C SER A 156 28.13 11.64 -43.23
N ASP A 157 26.90 12.00 -43.63
CA ASP A 157 26.57 12.29 -45.04
C ASP A 157 26.90 13.75 -45.43
N THR A 158 27.23 14.63 -44.48
CA THR A 158 27.57 16.04 -44.79
C THR A 158 29.06 16.33 -44.95
N SER A 159 29.95 15.34 -44.76
CA SER A 159 31.39 15.53 -44.87
C SER A 159 32.00 15.18 -46.23
N ASP A 160 31.22 14.62 -47.17
CA ASP A 160 31.76 14.17 -48.47
C ASP A 160 31.43 15.10 -49.67
N VAL A 161 30.86 16.31 -49.44
CA VAL A 161 30.49 17.21 -50.53
C VAL A 161 31.46 18.41 -50.70
N GLN A 162 32.54 18.51 -49.90
CA GLN A 162 33.47 19.64 -49.99
C GLN A 162 34.92 19.26 -50.32
N SER A 163 35.13 18.31 -51.20
CA SER A 163 36.49 18.05 -51.74
C SER A 163 36.41 17.68 -53.23
N SER A 164 35.94 18.55 -54.07
CA SER A 164 36.16 18.52 -55.54
C SER A 164 35.84 19.88 -56.11
N MET A 165 36.80 20.77 -55.93
CA MET A 165 37.05 21.91 -56.83
C MET A 165 38.51 22.23 -56.76
#